data_93586c1b686a23b53edf6cd881e85983
#
_entry.id   93586c1b686a23b53edf6cd881e85983
#
_cell.length_a   1.000
_cell.length_b   1.000
_cell.length_c   1.000
_cell.angle_alpha   90.00
_cell.angle_beta   90.00
_cell.angle_gamma   90.00
#
_symmetry.space_group_name_H-M   'P 1'
#
loop_
_entity.id
_entity.type
_entity.pdbx_description
1 polymer ?
#
loop_
_entity_poly.entity_id
_entity_poly.type
_entity_poly.pdbx_seq_one_letter_code
_entity_poly.pdbx_strand_id
1 'polypeptide(L)'
;LDASREDILKYLESRGQDYVTDSSNSDTHFTRNKIRHEVLPLLRSMNNQISDGLHRMAQRLRRYAELCDAVVNRFRQEHVTSLPDGERILLADLFAFPVPELFLEMWLSEYGFSRTQSEALLTGRVGMLLEANDYLCTRTHDAIEVRHLPMVIAPCELTFNVNTLRPDSP
;
A
#
# COMPACT_ATOMS: atom_id res chain seq x y z
N LEU A 1 12.64 17.36 -2.30
CA LEU A 1 13.50 18.38 -1.70
C LEU A 1 13.39 19.64 -2.55
N ASP A 2 13.06 20.76 -1.92
CA ASP A 2 12.79 22.03 -2.61
C ASP A 2 14.09 22.84 -2.86
N ALA A 3 15.24 22.32 -2.46
CA ALA A 3 16.57 22.90 -2.66
C ALA A 3 17.46 22.00 -3.50
N SER A 4 18.21 22.60 -4.44
CA SER A 4 19.23 21.90 -5.21
C SER A 4 20.49 21.64 -4.37
N ARG A 5 21.35 20.71 -4.81
CA ARG A 5 22.66 20.52 -4.15
C ARG A 5 23.51 21.79 -4.19
N GLU A 6 23.45 22.55 -5.27
CA GLU A 6 24.18 23.81 -5.40
C GLU A 6 23.71 24.84 -4.39
N ASP A 7 22.41 24.95 -4.17
CA ASP A 7 21.81 25.84 -3.17
C ASP A 7 22.29 25.48 -1.75
N ILE A 8 22.32 24.16 -1.45
CA ILE A 8 22.80 23.65 -0.17
C ILE A 8 24.30 23.98 0.01
N LEU A 9 25.10 23.74 -1.01
CA LEU A 9 26.57 24.06 -0.93
C LEU A 9 26.80 25.54 -0.75
N LYS A 10 26.14 26.41 -1.51
CA LYS A 10 26.22 27.89 -1.35
C LYS A 10 25.77 28.31 0.05
N TYR A 11 24.73 27.70 0.60
CA TYR A 11 24.29 28.00 1.96
C TYR A 11 25.34 27.61 3.00
N LEU A 12 25.96 26.41 2.90
CA LEU A 12 27.02 25.98 3.80
C LEU A 12 28.25 26.89 3.71
N GLU A 13 28.66 27.26 2.50
CA GLU A 13 29.76 28.20 2.27
C GLU A 13 29.46 29.55 2.91
N SER A 14 28.24 30.09 2.76
CA SER A 14 27.84 31.36 3.36
C SER A 14 27.86 31.34 4.91
N ARG A 15 27.80 30.14 5.49
CA ARG A 15 27.85 29.91 6.94
C ARG A 15 29.26 29.55 7.44
N GLY A 16 30.24 29.40 6.54
CA GLY A 16 31.57 28.91 6.89
C GLY A 16 31.58 27.51 7.49
N GLN A 17 30.60 26.69 7.10
CA GLN A 17 30.41 25.35 7.66
C GLN A 17 31.03 24.30 6.74
N ASP A 18 32.02 23.57 7.27
CA ASP A 18 32.59 22.42 6.58
C ASP A 18 31.58 21.25 6.51
N TYR A 19 31.70 20.47 5.45
CA TYR A 19 30.91 19.25 5.26
C TYR A 19 31.80 18.09 4.85
N VAL A 20 31.45 16.89 5.29
CA VAL A 20 32.13 15.66 4.93
C VAL A 20 31.44 15.04 3.70
N THR A 21 32.25 14.69 2.70
CA THR A 21 31.77 13.93 1.55
C THR A 21 32.00 12.44 1.82
N ASP A 22 30.89 11.67 1.96
CA ASP A 22 30.98 10.23 2.06
C ASP A 22 31.46 9.63 0.72
N SER A 23 32.51 8.81 0.77
CA SER A 23 33.11 8.15 -0.40
C SER A 23 32.12 7.22 -1.12
N SER A 24 31.12 6.67 -0.42
CA SER A 24 30.08 5.84 -1.02
C SER A 24 29.15 6.61 -1.98
N ASN A 25 29.18 7.94 -1.95
CA ASN A 25 28.41 8.79 -2.88
C ASN A 25 28.87 8.68 -4.35
N SER A 26 30.07 8.19 -4.60
CA SER A 26 30.61 7.96 -5.94
C SER A 26 30.42 6.53 -6.44
N ASP A 27 29.96 5.62 -5.57
CA ASP A 27 29.77 4.21 -5.91
C ASP A 27 28.50 4.02 -6.76
N THR A 28 28.71 3.72 -8.06
CA THR A 28 27.64 3.50 -9.05
C THR A 28 26.99 2.12 -8.97
N HIS A 29 27.41 1.23 -8.06
CA HIS A 29 26.67 0.00 -7.76
C HIS A 29 25.28 0.28 -7.19
N PHE A 30 25.11 1.41 -6.50
CA PHE A 30 23.80 1.83 -6.02
C PHE A 30 23.00 2.50 -7.15
N THR A 31 21.80 2.00 -7.42
CA THR A 31 20.89 2.53 -8.46
C THR A 31 20.71 4.05 -8.38
N ARG A 32 20.61 4.60 -7.16
CA ARG A 32 20.49 6.05 -6.93
C ARG A 32 21.70 6.82 -7.47
N ASN A 33 22.90 6.32 -7.21
CA ASN A 33 24.15 6.96 -7.67
C ASN A 33 24.30 6.83 -9.19
N LYS A 34 23.94 5.67 -9.74
CA LYS A 34 23.92 5.44 -11.20
C LYS A 34 23.00 6.43 -11.91
N ILE A 35 21.78 6.61 -11.41
CA ILE A 35 20.85 7.61 -11.95
C ILE A 35 21.46 9.02 -11.87
N ARG A 36 22.06 9.38 -10.74
CA ARG A 36 22.64 10.72 -10.52
C ARG A 36 23.85 11.01 -11.39
N HIS A 37 24.73 10.04 -11.56
CA HIS A 37 26.04 10.24 -12.19
C HIS A 37 26.05 9.91 -13.68
N GLU A 38 25.15 9.03 -14.16
CA GLU A 38 25.11 8.60 -15.55
C GLU A 38 23.82 9.07 -16.26
N VAL A 39 22.67 8.77 -15.72
CA VAL A 39 21.38 9.00 -16.40
C VAL A 39 21.01 10.48 -16.45
N LEU A 40 21.05 11.17 -15.31
CA LEU A 40 20.69 12.60 -15.27
C LEU A 40 21.61 13.48 -16.10
N PRO A 41 22.95 13.31 -16.11
CA PRO A 41 23.82 14.07 -17.02
C PRO A 41 23.52 13.82 -18.47
N LEU A 42 23.26 12.57 -18.88
CA LEU A 42 22.86 12.22 -20.23
C LEU A 42 21.55 12.93 -20.63
N LEU A 43 20.54 12.86 -19.80
CA LEU A 43 19.26 13.54 -20.04
C LEU A 43 19.44 15.07 -20.14
N ARG A 44 20.30 15.67 -19.31
CA ARG A 44 20.62 17.11 -19.34
C ARG A 44 21.35 17.51 -20.62
N SER A 45 22.19 16.63 -21.17
CA SER A 45 22.85 16.90 -22.46
C SER A 45 21.87 16.95 -23.62
N MET A 46 20.75 16.22 -23.52
CA MET A 46 19.67 16.23 -24.52
C MET A 46 18.71 17.43 -24.31
N ASN A 47 18.47 17.77 -23.05
CA ASN A 47 17.61 18.88 -22.66
C ASN A 47 18.04 19.46 -21.31
N ASN A 48 18.57 20.65 -21.30
CA ASN A 48 19.08 21.32 -20.09
C ASN A 48 17.96 21.60 -19.05
N GLN A 49 16.69 21.68 -19.49
CA GLN A 49 15.54 21.89 -18.59
C GLN A 49 14.91 20.59 -18.07
N ILE A 50 15.48 19.43 -18.36
CA ILE A 50 14.88 18.13 -18.00
C ILE A 50 14.66 18.00 -16.48
N SER A 51 15.59 18.48 -15.67
CA SER A 51 15.50 18.44 -14.21
C SER A 51 14.27 19.20 -13.68
N ASP A 52 14.04 20.40 -14.21
CA ASP A 52 12.90 21.24 -13.85
C ASP A 52 11.58 20.61 -14.36
N GLY A 53 11.62 20.02 -15.56
CA GLY A 53 10.49 19.28 -16.12
C GLY A 53 10.07 18.10 -15.24
N LEU A 54 11.03 17.28 -14.82
CA LEU A 54 10.79 16.15 -13.92
C LEU A 54 10.31 16.62 -12.53
N HIS A 55 10.86 17.71 -12.01
CA HIS A 55 10.41 18.27 -10.74
C HIS A 55 8.95 18.75 -10.81
N ARG A 56 8.59 19.53 -11.84
CA ARG A 56 7.20 19.95 -12.07
C ARG A 56 6.25 18.78 -12.24
N MET A 57 6.67 17.73 -12.96
CA MET A 57 5.89 16.52 -13.12
C MET A 57 5.66 15.81 -11.78
N ALA A 58 6.72 15.63 -10.98
CA ALA A 58 6.62 15.03 -9.66
C ALA A 58 5.69 15.82 -8.73
N GLN A 59 5.77 17.15 -8.73
CA GLN A 59 4.85 18.00 -7.96
C GLN A 59 3.40 17.84 -8.42
N ARG A 60 3.16 17.76 -9.72
CA ARG A 60 1.82 17.54 -10.27
C ARG A 60 1.25 16.18 -9.86
N LEU A 61 2.06 15.12 -9.94
CA LEU A 61 1.66 13.78 -9.53
C LEU A 61 1.34 13.72 -8.04
N ARG A 62 2.11 14.40 -7.18
CA ARG A 62 1.79 14.49 -5.74
C ARG A 62 0.42 15.13 -5.50
N ARG A 63 0.12 16.25 -6.17
CA ARG A 63 -1.20 16.90 -6.04
C ARG A 63 -2.34 16.01 -6.54
N TYR A 64 -2.11 15.20 -7.57
CA TYR A 64 -3.11 14.23 -8.04
C TYR A 64 -3.29 13.11 -7.02
N ALA A 65 -2.21 12.60 -6.41
CA ALA A 65 -2.31 11.61 -5.36
C ALA A 65 -3.10 12.16 -4.16
N GLU A 66 -2.78 13.36 -3.67
CA GLU A 66 -3.53 14.03 -2.58
C GLU A 66 -5.03 14.18 -2.91
N LEU A 67 -5.37 14.52 -4.16
CA LEU A 67 -6.76 14.61 -4.60
C LEU A 67 -7.43 13.23 -4.62
N CYS A 68 -6.76 12.21 -5.15
CA CYS A 68 -7.26 10.83 -5.15
C CYS A 68 -7.51 10.34 -3.72
N ASP A 69 -6.53 10.54 -2.83
CA ASP A 69 -6.67 10.17 -1.41
C ASP A 69 -7.88 10.86 -0.76
N ALA A 70 -8.06 12.15 -1.00
CA ALA A 70 -9.20 12.90 -0.45
C ALA A 70 -10.54 12.37 -0.97
N VAL A 71 -10.64 12.07 -2.27
CA VAL A 71 -11.87 11.54 -2.88
C VAL A 71 -12.18 10.13 -2.39
N VAL A 72 -11.16 9.26 -2.35
CA VAL A 72 -11.29 7.87 -1.86
C VAL A 72 -11.68 7.85 -0.38
N ASN A 73 -11.01 8.64 0.45
CA ASN A 73 -11.32 8.72 1.88
C ASN A 73 -12.73 9.21 2.15
N ARG A 74 -13.20 10.22 1.41
CA ARG A 74 -14.56 10.70 1.52
C ARG A 74 -15.56 9.63 1.14
N PHE A 75 -15.36 8.98 -0.01
CA PHE A 75 -16.23 7.90 -0.47
C PHE A 75 -16.26 6.72 0.54
N ARG A 76 -15.10 6.35 1.10
CA ARG A 76 -15.00 5.34 2.15
C ARG A 76 -15.86 5.71 3.36
N GLN A 77 -15.76 6.95 3.86
CA GLN A 77 -16.57 7.40 5.01
C GLN A 77 -18.08 7.33 4.77
N GLU A 78 -18.51 7.53 3.53
CA GLU A 78 -19.92 7.55 3.16
C GLU A 78 -20.49 6.14 2.87
N HIS A 79 -19.67 5.20 2.37
CA HIS A 79 -20.14 3.93 1.80
C HIS A 79 -19.54 2.67 2.43
N VAL A 80 -18.42 2.76 3.16
CA VAL A 80 -17.85 1.61 3.85
C VAL A 80 -18.40 1.52 5.26
N THR A 81 -18.98 0.37 5.58
CA THR A 81 -19.54 0.09 6.90
C THR A 81 -18.54 -0.69 7.74
N SER A 82 -18.31 -0.22 8.96
CA SER A 82 -17.49 -0.95 9.94
C SER A 82 -18.21 -2.17 10.47
N LEU A 83 -17.49 -3.28 10.55
CA LEU A 83 -17.91 -4.53 11.18
C LEU A 83 -17.14 -4.72 12.49
N PRO A 84 -17.56 -5.63 13.39
CA PRO A 84 -16.82 -5.89 14.63
C PRO A 84 -15.37 -6.34 14.42
N ASP A 85 -15.08 -6.99 13.31
CA ASP A 85 -13.79 -7.58 12.95
C ASP A 85 -13.25 -7.10 11.61
N GLY A 86 -13.80 -6.01 11.04
CA GLY A 86 -13.37 -5.53 9.75
C GLY A 86 -14.26 -4.46 9.13
N GLU A 87 -14.34 -4.48 7.81
CA GLU A 87 -15.11 -3.51 7.03
C GLU A 87 -15.83 -4.17 5.85
N ARG A 88 -16.86 -3.50 5.36
CA ARG A 88 -17.72 -3.97 4.25
C ARG A 88 -18.09 -2.81 3.34
N ILE A 89 -18.07 -3.05 2.03
CA ILE A 89 -18.70 -2.19 1.02
C ILE A 89 -19.71 -2.98 0.20
N LEU A 90 -20.88 -2.38 -0.08
CA LEU A 90 -21.82 -2.94 -1.02
C LEU A 90 -21.32 -2.81 -2.46
N LEU A 91 -21.54 -3.83 -3.27
CA LEU A 91 -21.14 -3.79 -4.69
C LEU A 91 -21.87 -2.68 -5.47
N ALA A 92 -23.12 -2.39 -5.11
CA ALA A 92 -23.86 -1.30 -5.72
C ALA A 92 -23.20 0.05 -5.48
N ASP A 93 -22.72 0.31 -4.26
CA ASP A 93 -21.99 1.53 -3.92
C ASP A 93 -20.62 1.55 -4.58
N LEU A 94 -19.88 0.43 -4.52
CA LEU A 94 -18.57 0.30 -5.15
C LEU A 94 -18.63 0.64 -6.65
N PHE A 95 -19.60 0.08 -7.37
CA PHE A 95 -19.77 0.35 -8.80
C PHE A 95 -20.36 1.75 -9.13
N ALA A 96 -20.86 2.46 -8.14
CA ALA A 96 -21.22 3.87 -8.28
C ALA A 96 -20.00 4.81 -8.24
N PHE A 97 -18.85 4.34 -7.73
CA PHE A 97 -17.61 5.11 -7.79
C PHE A 97 -17.08 5.18 -9.22
N PRO A 98 -16.58 6.35 -9.68
CA PRO A 98 -16.18 6.53 -11.09
C PRO A 98 -15.11 5.56 -11.58
N VAL A 99 -14.23 5.10 -10.69
CA VAL A 99 -13.13 4.16 -10.97
C VAL A 99 -13.09 3.12 -9.83
N PRO A 100 -13.99 2.13 -9.83
CA PRO A 100 -14.13 1.18 -8.72
C PRO A 100 -12.86 0.37 -8.48
N GLU A 101 -12.06 0.11 -9.53
CA GLU A 101 -10.77 -0.57 -9.42
C GLU A 101 -9.79 0.22 -8.55
N LEU A 102 -9.71 1.53 -8.76
CA LEU A 102 -8.82 2.40 -7.99
C LEU A 102 -9.26 2.48 -6.52
N PHE A 103 -10.56 2.63 -6.27
CA PHE A 103 -11.07 2.65 -4.91
C PHE A 103 -10.72 1.35 -4.18
N LEU A 104 -11.00 0.22 -4.80
CA LEU A 104 -10.79 -1.10 -4.19
C LEU A 104 -9.29 -1.37 -3.95
N GLU A 105 -8.43 -0.99 -4.91
CA GLU A 105 -6.98 -1.08 -4.77
C GLU A 105 -6.48 -0.24 -3.57
N MET A 106 -6.89 1.02 -3.48
CA MET A 106 -6.47 1.91 -2.41
C MET A 106 -7.00 1.45 -1.05
N TRP A 107 -8.28 1.09 -0.95
CA TRP A 107 -8.89 0.61 0.28
C TRP A 107 -8.24 -0.68 0.78
N LEU A 108 -8.11 -1.70 -0.08
CA LEU A 108 -7.57 -3.00 0.31
C LEU A 108 -6.05 -3.02 0.51
N SER A 109 -5.32 -2.05 -0.08
CA SER A 109 -3.87 -1.94 0.13
C SER A 109 -3.50 -1.68 1.60
N GLU A 110 -4.38 -1.02 2.38
CA GLU A 110 -4.20 -0.81 3.82
C GLU A 110 -4.17 -2.13 4.61
N TYR A 111 -4.81 -3.17 4.09
CA TYR A 111 -4.84 -4.52 4.66
C TYR A 111 -3.79 -5.46 4.06
N GLY A 112 -2.96 -4.94 3.13
CA GLY A 112 -1.88 -5.70 2.50
C GLY A 112 -2.25 -6.45 1.23
N PHE A 113 -3.45 -6.26 0.68
CA PHE A 113 -3.82 -6.87 -0.60
C PHE A 113 -3.13 -6.15 -1.76
N SER A 114 -2.65 -6.93 -2.71
CA SER A 114 -2.05 -6.42 -3.94
C SER A 114 -3.13 -5.92 -4.92
N ARG A 115 -2.72 -5.08 -5.87
CA ARG A 115 -3.57 -4.63 -6.97
C ARG A 115 -4.23 -5.80 -7.72
N THR A 116 -3.46 -6.84 -8.06
CA THR A 116 -3.99 -8.02 -8.77
C THR A 116 -5.09 -8.74 -7.98
N GLN A 117 -4.94 -8.80 -6.65
CA GLN A 117 -5.97 -9.38 -5.77
C GLN A 117 -7.22 -8.50 -5.74
N SER A 118 -7.07 -7.18 -5.67
CA SER A 118 -8.21 -6.24 -5.71
C SER A 118 -8.96 -6.31 -7.03
N GLU A 119 -8.25 -6.35 -8.16
CA GLU A 119 -8.86 -6.52 -9.49
C GLU A 119 -9.60 -7.86 -9.63
N ALA A 120 -9.05 -8.94 -9.06
CA ALA A 120 -9.69 -10.25 -9.07
C ALA A 120 -11.03 -10.27 -8.30
N LEU A 121 -11.17 -9.49 -7.23
CA LEU A 121 -12.43 -9.38 -6.48
C LEU A 121 -13.54 -8.69 -7.26
N LEU A 122 -13.22 -7.75 -8.15
CA LEU A 122 -14.25 -7.08 -8.97
C LEU A 122 -14.92 -8.01 -9.97
N THR A 123 -14.14 -8.90 -10.57
CA THR A 123 -14.60 -9.84 -11.61
C THR A 123 -14.81 -11.26 -11.08
N GLY A 124 -14.44 -11.51 -9.84
CA GLY A 124 -14.44 -12.83 -9.21
C GLY A 124 -15.82 -13.41 -9.00
N ARG A 125 -15.86 -14.70 -8.72
CA ARG A 125 -17.10 -15.41 -8.40
C ARG A 125 -17.53 -15.09 -6.97
N VAL A 126 -18.83 -15.18 -6.71
CA VAL A 126 -19.37 -15.16 -5.34
C VAL A 126 -18.73 -16.28 -4.53
N GLY A 127 -18.30 -15.96 -3.32
CA GLY A 127 -17.57 -16.89 -2.45
C GLY A 127 -16.04 -16.90 -2.69
N MET A 128 -15.51 -16.03 -3.56
CA MET A 128 -14.06 -15.85 -3.69
C MET A 128 -13.48 -15.36 -2.36
N LEU A 129 -12.41 -16.02 -1.92
CA LEU A 129 -11.65 -15.70 -0.71
C LEU A 129 -10.21 -15.39 -1.10
N LEU A 130 -9.67 -14.29 -0.58
CA LEU A 130 -8.27 -13.90 -0.73
C LEU A 130 -7.71 -13.55 0.63
N GLU A 131 -6.46 -13.93 0.86
CA GLU A 131 -5.75 -13.68 2.11
C GLU A 131 -4.57 -12.73 1.88
N ALA A 132 -4.36 -11.81 2.81
CA ALA A 132 -3.18 -10.96 2.86
C ALA A 132 -2.92 -10.54 4.31
N ASN A 133 -1.68 -10.68 4.77
CA ASN A 133 -1.30 -10.45 6.16
C ASN A 133 -2.24 -11.23 7.11
N ASP A 134 -2.85 -10.53 8.08
CA ASP A 134 -3.81 -11.09 9.03
C ASP A 134 -5.26 -10.86 8.63
N TYR A 135 -5.52 -10.66 7.33
CA TYR A 135 -6.85 -10.34 6.82
C TYR A 135 -7.33 -11.31 5.75
N LEU A 136 -8.62 -11.56 5.77
CA LEU A 136 -9.37 -12.31 4.79
C LEU A 136 -10.31 -11.36 4.06
N CYS A 137 -10.25 -11.32 2.73
CA CYS A 137 -11.19 -10.59 1.91
C CYS A 137 -12.11 -11.55 1.17
N THR A 138 -13.41 -11.31 1.29
CA THR A 138 -14.45 -12.17 0.71
C THR A 138 -15.33 -11.37 -0.24
N ARG A 139 -15.56 -11.90 -1.44
CA ARG A 139 -16.62 -11.44 -2.33
C ARG A 139 -17.90 -12.19 -2.04
N THR A 140 -18.91 -11.53 -1.49
CA THR A 140 -20.27 -12.06 -1.32
C THR A 140 -21.13 -11.76 -2.57
N HIS A 141 -22.41 -12.11 -2.53
CA HIS A 141 -23.35 -11.81 -3.61
C HIS A 141 -23.53 -10.30 -3.81
N ASP A 142 -23.54 -9.53 -2.74
CA ASP A 142 -23.90 -8.11 -2.70
C ASP A 142 -22.81 -7.18 -2.19
N ALA A 143 -21.67 -7.71 -1.70
CA ALA A 143 -20.63 -6.93 -1.04
C ALA A 143 -19.22 -7.51 -1.22
N ILE A 144 -18.24 -6.70 -0.88
CA ILE A 144 -16.88 -7.10 -0.57
C ILE A 144 -16.65 -6.81 0.92
N GLU A 145 -16.16 -7.81 1.63
CA GLU A 145 -15.88 -7.76 3.06
C GLU A 145 -14.40 -8.06 3.31
N VAL A 146 -13.74 -7.22 4.09
CA VAL A 146 -12.42 -7.50 4.63
C VAL A 146 -12.55 -7.70 6.13
N ARG A 147 -12.02 -8.82 6.64
CA ARG A 147 -12.10 -9.20 8.04
C ARG A 147 -10.74 -9.62 8.57
N HIS A 148 -10.48 -9.34 9.82
CA HIS A 148 -9.31 -9.86 10.49
C HIS A 148 -9.44 -11.39 10.62
N LEU A 149 -8.39 -12.12 10.24
CA LEU A 149 -8.34 -13.57 10.48
C LEU A 149 -8.42 -13.84 11.99
N PRO A 150 -9.31 -14.71 12.45
CA PRO A 150 -9.33 -15.08 13.85
C PRO A 150 -7.96 -15.66 14.23
N MET A 151 -7.39 -15.17 15.33
CA MET A 151 -6.19 -15.77 15.88
C MET A 151 -6.48 -17.26 16.09
N VAL A 152 -5.77 -18.13 15.37
CA VAL A 152 -5.88 -19.57 15.57
C VAL A 152 -5.39 -19.83 16.98
N ILE A 153 -6.32 -19.94 17.92
CA ILE A 153 -6.01 -20.49 19.24
C ILE A 153 -5.53 -21.91 18.95
N ALA A 154 -4.28 -22.19 19.26
CA ALA A 154 -3.71 -23.52 19.10
C ALA A 154 -4.72 -24.55 19.60
N PRO A 155 -4.96 -25.66 18.86
CA PRO A 155 -5.94 -26.63 19.27
C PRO A 155 -5.59 -27.04 20.71
N CYS A 156 -6.51 -26.77 21.64
CA CYS A 156 -6.38 -27.33 22.97
C CYS A 156 -6.48 -28.85 22.80
N GLU A 157 -5.43 -29.56 23.16
CA GLU A 157 -5.47 -31.01 23.23
C GLU A 157 -6.53 -31.40 24.23
N LEU A 158 -7.71 -31.82 23.72
CA LEU A 158 -8.73 -32.46 24.52
C LEU A 158 -8.23 -33.85 24.83
N THR A 159 -7.52 -34.01 25.96
CA THR A 159 -7.18 -35.32 26.52
C THR A 159 -8.46 -35.93 27.06
N PHE A 160 -9.09 -36.79 26.25
CA PHE A 160 -10.17 -37.66 26.73
C PHE A 160 -9.57 -38.73 27.60
N ASN A 161 -9.87 -38.70 28.88
CA ASN A 161 -9.49 -39.74 29.82
C ASN A 161 -10.47 -40.93 29.66
N VAL A 162 -10.09 -41.91 28.87
CA VAL A 162 -10.94 -43.08 28.51
C VAL A 162 -11.15 -44.05 29.69
N ASN A 163 -10.60 -43.77 30.87
CA ASN A 163 -10.62 -44.69 32.03
C ASN A 163 -11.86 -44.60 32.92
N THR A 164 -12.91 -43.88 32.54
CA THR A 164 -14.13 -43.75 33.38
C THR A 164 -15.33 -44.57 32.89
N LEU A 165 -15.20 -45.43 31.90
CA LEU A 165 -16.25 -46.36 31.49
C LEU A 165 -15.91 -47.78 31.95
N ARG A 166 -16.07 -48.08 33.23
CA ARG A 166 -16.30 -49.46 33.66
C ARG A 166 -17.78 -49.70 33.52
N PRO A 167 -18.23 -50.71 32.75
CA PRO A 167 -19.59 -51.18 32.87
C PRO A 167 -19.65 -51.98 34.17
N ASP A 168 -20.54 -51.57 35.07
CA ASP A 168 -21.02 -52.43 36.16
C ASP A 168 -21.69 -53.64 35.52
N SER A 169 -21.15 -54.79 35.76
CA SER A 169 -21.76 -56.07 35.42
C SER A 169 -22.35 -56.75 36.68
N PRO A 170 -23.39 -57.56 36.53
CA PRO A 170 -24.40 -57.90 37.52
C PRO A 170 -23.92 -58.80 38.63
#